data_9ee6b82847bf260a2f89c7578ca2c6c0
#
_entry.id   9ee6b82847bf260a2f89c7578ca2c6c0
#
_cell.length_a   1.000
_cell.length_b   1.000
_cell.length_c   1.000
_cell.angle_alpha   90.00
_cell.angle_beta   90.00
_cell.angle_gamma   90.00
#
_symmetry.space_group_name_H-M   'P 1'
#
loop_
_entity.id
_entity.type
_entity.pdbx_description
1 polymer ?
#
loop_
_entity_poly.entity_id
_entity_poly.type
_entity_poly.pdbx_seq_one_letter_code
_entity_poly.pdbx_strand_id
1 'polypeptide(L)'
;MPQSKERFLYSFMPHPTTMAFPQAAVPPMARIRQSLSDEHIKNVRAELKKRLLESGQLDGVKAGDKIAITAGSRGMGGFVELLKGIVDAVKSKGGEPFIIPAMGSHGGATEDGQTEILHRLGVDEDDIGAEIKATMATHALGNVKTGAIAHLDDIAAQADGIIVLGRTKTHPENRKGIASGLLKMVTVGLGKQAGAQEAHTHGLWDSVRYVPELTMAKAKILCGVAVVENGFHQPVEIEVVEPKYDAFKDSDERLLKVAQPHVADLPFRQLDLLIVDELGKDVSGTGMDLNVIGSWRMNGGKPEPDFRRIVVLSLTHASLGNGLGIGLADFTTRRFVDQFDAEVTYVNLLTATEPDVMNTKEALLPLALASDKDAIATALYSSLASAEGPRVCRIRNTSRLDEFWVSPALLGELGSNSKFKVESQPALLKFNNQGNLF
;
A
#
# COMPACT_ATOMS: atom_id res chain seq x y z
N MET A 1 -23.18 24.95 -10.82
CA MET A 1 -23.36 24.28 -9.51
C MET A 1 -23.38 22.80 -9.80
N PRO A 2 -22.46 22.01 -9.29
CA PRO A 2 -22.56 20.56 -9.42
C PRO A 2 -23.75 20.12 -8.57
N GLN A 3 -24.71 19.46 -9.20
CA GLN A 3 -25.79 18.76 -8.51
C GLN A 3 -25.19 17.82 -7.49
N SER A 4 -25.66 17.92 -6.23
CA SER A 4 -25.33 16.96 -5.19
C SER A 4 -25.65 15.57 -5.71
N LYS A 5 -24.60 14.77 -6.00
CA LYS A 5 -24.78 13.33 -6.24
C LYS A 5 -25.36 12.77 -4.95
N GLU A 6 -26.67 12.55 -4.89
CA GLU A 6 -27.29 11.79 -3.81
C GLU A 6 -26.56 10.44 -3.77
N ARG A 7 -25.83 10.20 -2.69
CA ARG A 7 -25.07 8.96 -2.52
C ARG A 7 -26.07 7.83 -2.31
N PHE A 8 -26.41 7.13 -3.38
CA PHE A 8 -27.38 6.04 -3.45
C PHE A 8 -27.20 4.98 -2.32
N LEU A 9 -25.95 4.77 -1.88
CA LEU A 9 -25.62 3.85 -0.79
C LEU A 9 -26.20 4.24 0.57
N TYR A 10 -26.52 5.51 0.81
CA TYR A 10 -27.03 5.97 2.10
C TYR A 10 -28.51 5.65 2.32
N SER A 11 -29.29 5.41 1.27
CA SER A 11 -30.70 5.04 1.41
C SER A 11 -30.93 3.64 2.01
N PHE A 12 -29.89 2.79 2.01
CA PHE A 12 -29.93 1.45 2.59
C PHE A 12 -29.33 1.35 3.99
N MET A 13 -28.67 2.39 4.49
CA MET A 13 -28.18 2.39 5.86
C MET A 13 -29.34 2.64 6.78
N PRO A 14 -29.63 1.73 7.74
CA PRO A 14 -30.67 2.00 8.72
C PRO A 14 -30.30 3.30 9.44
N HIS A 15 -31.30 4.19 9.62
CA HIS A 15 -31.15 5.32 10.53
C HIS A 15 -30.59 4.81 11.86
N PRO A 16 -29.78 5.62 12.59
CA PRO A 16 -29.26 5.20 13.88
C PRO A 16 -30.40 4.64 14.70
N THR A 17 -30.38 3.32 14.89
CA THR A 17 -31.46 2.66 15.59
C THR A 17 -31.35 3.05 17.04
N THR A 18 -32.49 3.33 17.66
CA THR A 18 -32.59 3.46 19.13
C THR A 18 -32.39 2.10 19.83
N MET A 19 -32.16 1.03 19.07
CA MET A 19 -31.89 -0.32 19.57
C MET A 19 -30.46 -0.44 20.09
N ALA A 20 -30.32 -0.82 21.34
CA ALA A 20 -29.01 -1.17 21.90
C ALA A 20 -28.53 -2.50 21.33
N PHE A 21 -27.37 -2.49 20.67
CA PHE A 21 -26.71 -3.74 20.29
C PHE A 21 -26.10 -4.41 21.53
N PRO A 22 -26.01 -5.75 21.56
CA PRO A 22 -25.24 -6.45 22.58
C PRO A 22 -23.79 -5.96 22.59
N GLN A 23 -23.26 -5.64 23.77
CA GLN A 23 -21.93 -5.09 23.94
C GLN A 23 -21.18 -5.82 25.05
N ALA A 24 -19.87 -6.02 24.86
CA ALA A 24 -18.97 -6.45 25.92
C ALA A 24 -18.16 -5.26 26.45
N ALA A 25 -17.75 -5.35 27.70
CA ALA A 25 -16.87 -4.36 28.30
C ALA A 25 -15.50 -4.38 27.59
N VAL A 26 -15.08 -3.24 27.07
CA VAL A 26 -13.76 -3.10 26.45
C VAL A 26 -12.70 -3.17 27.55
N PRO A 27 -11.70 -4.08 27.47
CA PRO A 27 -10.69 -4.20 28.50
C PRO A 27 -9.76 -2.97 28.55
N PRO A 28 -9.11 -2.72 29.69
CA PRO A 28 -8.03 -1.74 29.71
C PRO A 28 -6.89 -2.20 28.79
N MET A 29 -6.18 -1.23 28.17
CA MET A 29 -5.14 -1.48 27.18
C MET A 29 -3.81 -0.90 27.66
N ALA A 30 -2.73 -1.67 27.56
CA ALA A 30 -1.36 -1.20 27.77
C ALA A 30 -0.71 -0.84 26.45
N ARG A 31 0.05 0.26 26.42
CA ARG A 31 0.82 0.67 25.25
C ARG A 31 2.12 -0.12 25.18
N ILE A 32 2.39 -0.64 24.01
CA ILE A 32 3.59 -1.42 23.68
C ILE A 32 4.35 -0.68 22.61
N ARG A 33 5.66 -0.58 22.77
CA ARG A 33 6.58 -0.13 21.72
C ARG A 33 7.40 -1.31 21.23
N GLN A 34 7.43 -1.49 19.93
CA GLN A 34 8.31 -2.44 19.26
C GLN A 34 9.62 -1.75 18.89
N SER A 35 10.76 -2.32 19.32
CA SER A 35 12.08 -1.87 18.91
C SER A 35 12.33 -2.33 17.47
N LEU A 36 12.37 -1.38 16.55
CA LEU A 36 12.74 -1.58 15.16
C LEU A 36 14.12 -0.96 14.92
N SER A 37 14.86 -1.46 13.94
CA SER A 37 16.10 -0.81 13.53
C SER A 37 15.79 0.58 12.96
N ASP A 38 16.49 1.59 13.44
CA ASP A 38 16.45 2.96 12.96
C ASP A 38 17.59 3.28 11.96
N GLU A 39 18.38 2.27 11.60
CA GLU A 39 19.37 2.41 10.54
C GLU A 39 18.70 2.84 9.24
N HIS A 40 19.22 3.90 8.64
CA HIS A 40 18.70 4.44 7.38
C HIS A 40 19.73 5.34 6.68
N ILE A 41 19.51 5.59 5.41
CA ILE A 41 20.30 6.53 4.60
C ILE A 41 19.90 7.96 4.97
N LYS A 42 20.81 8.70 5.61
CA LYS A 42 20.53 10.06 6.13
C LYS A 42 20.28 11.09 5.05
N ASN A 43 21.02 11.04 3.95
CA ASN A 43 20.87 11.98 2.83
C ASN A 43 20.50 11.22 1.56
N VAL A 44 19.23 10.86 1.45
CA VAL A 44 18.68 10.04 0.36
C VAL A 44 18.93 10.68 -1.02
N ARG A 45 18.71 11.99 -1.16
CA ARG A 45 18.90 12.76 -2.41
C ARG A 45 20.34 12.70 -2.91
N ALA A 46 21.28 13.02 -2.03
CA ALA A 46 22.70 13.03 -2.40
C ALA A 46 23.22 11.63 -2.68
N GLU A 47 22.83 10.63 -1.88
CA GLU A 47 23.26 9.26 -2.05
C GLU A 47 22.72 8.66 -3.37
N LEU A 48 21.44 8.85 -3.68
CA LEU A 48 20.87 8.36 -4.93
C LEU A 48 21.49 9.06 -6.14
N LYS A 49 21.64 10.39 -6.11
CA LYS A 49 22.32 11.13 -7.18
C LYS A 49 23.71 10.55 -7.45
N LYS A 50 24.50 10.35 -6.38
CA LYS A 50 25.85 9.77 -6.46
C LYS A 50 25.82 8.39 -7.10
N ARG A 51 24.97 7.46 -6.62
CA ARG A 51 24.84 6.09 -7.15
C ARG A 51 24.43 6.07 -8.62
N LEU A 52 23.50 6.94 -9.04
CA LEU A 52 23.10 7.07 -10.44
C LEU A 52 24.26 7.51 -11.34
N LEU A 53 25.05 8.49 -10.91
CA LEU A 53 26.19 8.99 -11.69
C LEU A 53 27.33 7.96 -11.74
N GLU A 54 27.59 7.25 -10.66
CA GLU A 54 28.62 6.20 -10.56
C GLU A 54 28.23 4.92 -11.30
N SER A 55 26.94 4.65 -11.49
CA SER A 55 26.44 3.44 -12.18
C SER A 55 26.75 3.40 -13.68
N GLY A 56 27.03 4.55 -14.30
CA GLY A 56 27.17 4.69 -15.74
C GLY A 56 25.88 4.58 -16.56
N GLN A 57 24.72 4.31 -15.90
CA GLN A 57 23.46 4.11 -16.63
C GLN A 57 22.93 5.38 -17.31
N LEU A 58 23.39 6.55 -16.87
CA LEU A 58 23.03 7.85 -17.46
C LEU A 58 24.08 8.38 -18.45
N ASP A 59 25.16 7.65 -18.77
CA ASP A 59 26.23 8.15 -19.64
C ASP A 59 25.78 8.33 -21.10
N GLY A 60 24.71 7.65 -21.52
CA GLY A 60 24.09 7.81 -22.82
C GLY A 60 23.15 9.00 -22.95
N VAL A 61 22.80 9.69 -21.85
CA VAL A 61 21.88 10.83 -21.84
C VAL A 61 22.56 12.04 -22.47
N LYS A 62 21.88 12.67 -23.43
CA LYS A 62 22.34 13.85 -24.16
C LYS A 62 21.60 15.11 -23.68
N ALA A 63 22.16 16.26 -24.00
CA ALA A 63 21.50 17.53 -23.73
C ALA A 63 20.16 17.61 -24.45
N GLY A 64 19.08 17.90 -23.70
CA GLY A 64 17.72 17.99 -24.21
C GLY A 64 16.95 16.68 -24.30
N ASP A 65 17.57 15.51 -24.00
CA ASP A 65 16.86 14.24 -23.93
C ASP A 65 15.76 14.28 -22.84
N LYS A 66 14.56 13.90 -23.20
CA LYS A 66 13.39 13.86 -22.29
C LYS A 66 13.37 12.56 -21.53
N ILE A 67 13.56 12.62 -20.21
CA ILE A 67 13.68 11.44 -19.36
C ILE A 67 12.47 11.31 -18.44
N ALA A 68 11.67 10.27 -18.65
CA ALA A 68 10.52 9.94 -17.80
C ALA A 68 10.97 9.25 -16.51
N ILE A 69 10.44 9.68 -15.38
CA ILE A 69 10.71 9.10 -14.06
C ILE A 69 9.38 8.57 -13.51
N THR A 70 9.31 7.27 -13.21
CA THR A 70 8.07 6.69 -12.69
C THR A 70 7.83 7.05 -11.23
N ALA A 71 6.60 7.40 -10.89
CA ALA A 71 6.15 7.70 -9.54
C ALA A 71 4.96 6.83 -9.14
N GLY A 72 5.12 6.01 -8.09
CA GLY A 72 4.08 5.10 -7.61
C GLY A 72 3.06 5.77 -6.68
N SER A 73 1.89 5.14 -6.50
CA SER A 73 0.74 5.70 -5.78
C SER A 73 0.85 5.70 -4.26
N ARG A 74 1.77 4.92 -3.67
CA ARG A 74 1.85 4.76 -2.21
C ARG A 74 2.97 5.56 -1.58
N GLY A 75 3.74 6.23 -2.41
CA GLY A 75 4.98 6.82 -1.95
C GLY A 75 5.94 5.77 -1.37
N MET A 76 7.00 6.25 -0.80
CA MET A 76 7.98 5.49 -0.03
C MET A 76 8.73 6.46 0.86
N GLY A 77 9.45 5.98 1.85
CA GLY A 77 10.27 6.82 2.71
C GLY A 77 11.23 7.67 1.91
N GLY A 78 11.26 8.95 2.17
CA GLY A 78 12.09 9.89 1.40
C GLY A 78 11.68 10.04 -0.07
N PHE A 79 10.40 9.79 -0.42
CA PHE A 79 9.92 9.75 -1.82
C PHE A 79 10.27 11.01 -2.61
N VAL A 80 10.01 12.18 -2.03
CA VAL A 80 10.35 13.48 -2.63
C VAL A 80 11.87 13.60 -2.84
N GLU A 81 12.67 13.23 -1.84
CA GLU A 81 14.12 13.28 -1.93
C GLU A 81 14.70 12.26 -2.93
N LEU A 82 14.07 11.10 -3.09
CA LEU A 82 14.40 10.14 -4.14
C LEU A 82 14.15 10.74 -5.52
N LEU A 83 12.97 11.32 -5.76
CA LEU A 83 12.65 11.98 -7.03
C LEU A 83 13.61 13.14 -7.32
N LYS A 84 13.90 14.01 -6.34
CA LYS A 84 14.90 15.08 -6.46
C LYS A 84 16.30 14.54 -6.81
N GLY A 85 16.70 13.44 -6.19
CA GLY A 85 17.99 12.80 -6.47
C GLY A 85 18.11 12.32 -7.92
N ILE A 86 17.02 11.72 -8.47
CA ILE A 86 16.96 11.31 -9.87
C ILE A 86 16.97 12.53 -10.79
N VAL A 87 16.12 13.53 -10.51
CA VAL A 87 16.04 14.78 -11.28
C VAL A 87 17.40 15.48 -11.35
N ASP A 88 18.09 15.60 -10.21
CA ASP A 88 19.43 16.20 -10.15
C ASP A 88 20.47 15.42 -10.96
N ALA A 89 20.41 14.08 -10.95
CA ALA A 89 21.32 13.24 -11.72
C ALA A 89 21.09 13.42 -13.22
N VAL A 90 19.83 13.39 -13.69
CA VAL A 90 19.47 13.59 -15.10
C VAL A 90 19.87 14.97 -15.59
N LYS A 91 19.54 16.03 -14.83
CA LYS A 91 19.91 17.41 -15.16
C LYS A 91 21.43 17.60 -15.23
N SER A 92 22.19 16.94 -14.36
CA SER A 92 23.68 17.04 -14.39
C SER A 92 24.29 16.39 -15.66
N LYS A 93 23.55 15.53 -16.35
CA LYS A 93 23.92 15.00 -17.67
C LYS A 93 23.35 15.81 -18.85
N GLY A 94 22.60 16.90 -18.56
CA GLY A 94 21.97 17.76 -19.56
C GLY A 94 20.59 17.31 -20.02
N GLY A 95 20.03 16.23 -19.47
CA GLY A 95 18.68 15.75 -19.80
C GLY A 95 17.58 16.60 -19.15
N GLU A 96 16.38 16.49 -19.71
CA GLU A 96 15.13 17.15 -19.26
C GLU A 96 14.22 16.12 -18.56
N PRO A 97 14.30 16.01 -17.22
CA PRO A 97 13.49 15.03 -16.49
C PRO A 97 12.04 15.50 -16.33
N PHE A 98 11.09 14.57 -16.38
CA PHE A 98 9.70 14.76 -16.00
C PHE A 98 9.16 13.54 -15.26
N ILE A 99 8.14 13.75 -14.41
CA ILE A 99 7.53 12.72 -13.59
C ILE A 99 6.30 12.16 -14.30
N ILE A 100 6.14 10.84 -14.30
CA ILE A 100 4.93 10.17 -14.78
C ILE A 100 4.30 9.36 -13.64
N PRO A 101 2.99 9.51 -13.40
CA PRO A 101 2.27 8.61 -12.50
C PRO A 101 2.30 7.18 -13.04
N ALA A 102 2.94 6.27 -12.33
CA ALA A 102 3.04 4.85 -12.71
C ALA A 102 2.33 4.01 -11.63
N MET A 103 1.00 4.02 -11.64
CA MET A 103 0.20 3.52 -10.53
C MET A 103 -1.06 2.74 -10.91
N GLY A 104 -1.10 2.18 -12.12
CA GLY A 104 -2.20 1.33 -12.57
C GLY A 104 -3.53 2.07 -12.60
N SER A 105 -4.54 1.55 -11.92
CA SER A 105 -5.89 2.12 -11.82
C SER A 105 -6.12 3.03 -10.62
N HIS A 106 -5.08 3.36 -9.84
CA HIS A 106 -5.24 4.27 -8.70
C HIS A 106 -5.70 5.67 -9.16
N GLY A 107 -6.22 6.46 -8.24
CA GLY A 107 -6.78 7.78 -8.57
C GLY A 107 -8.05 7.70 -9.41
N GLY A 108 -8.84 6.61 -9.26
CA GLY A 108 -10.04 6.36 -10.06
C GLY A 108 -9.75 6.14 -11.54
N ALA A 109 -8.51 5.74 -11.88
CA ALA A 109 -8.03 5.58 -13.26
C ALA A 109 -8.24 6.86 -14.11
N THR A 110 -7.96 8.02 -13.53
CA THR A 110 -8.00 9.31 -14.20
C THR A 110 -6.68 10.05 -14.08
N GLU A 111 -6.36 10.88 -15.06
CA GLU A 111 -5.15 11.72 -15.06
C GLU A 111 -5.11 12.66 -13.85
N ASP A 112 -6.21 13.37 -13.61
CA ASP A 112 -6.34 14.29 -12.46
C ASP A 112 -6.22 13.55 -11.13
N GLY A 113 -6.87 12.38 -11.00
CA GLY A 113 -6.81 11.60 -9.78
C GLY A 113 -5.42 11.05 -9.49
N GLN A 114 -4.66 10.67 -10.52
CA GLN A 114 -3.27 10.21 -10.37
C GLN A 114 -2.33 11.37 -10.01
N THR A 115 -2.53 12.54 -10.62
CA THR A 115 -1.78 13.76 -10.29
C THR A 115 -2.06 14.20 -8.86
N GLU A 116 -3.33 14.21 -8.45
CA GLU A 116 -3.72 14.55 -7.07
C GLU A 116 -3.07 13.61 -6.03
N ILE A 117 -2.95 12.31 -6.33
CA ILE A 117 -2.21 11.38 -5.44
C ILE A 117 -0.76 11.83 -5.29
N LEU A 118 -0.08 12.21 -6.37
CA LEU A 118 1.31 12.68 -6.30
C LEU A 118 1.43 13.95 -5.46
N HIS A 119 0.56 14.94 -5.66
CA HIS A 119 0.54 16.17 -4.84
C HIS A 119 0.36 15.86 -3.35
N ARG A 120 -0.54 14.95 -3.00
CA ARG A 120 -0.73 14.51 -1.59
C ARG A 120 0.47 13.77 -1.00
N LEU A 121 1.28 13.13 -1.84
CA LEU A 121 2.54 12.52 -1.43
C LEU A 121 3.68 13.55 -1.35
N GLY A 122 3.39 14.84 -1.55
CA GLY A 122 4.35 15.94 -1.46
C GLY A 122 5.15 16.15 -2.75
N VAL A 123 4.71 15.57 -3.88
CA VAL A 123 5.35 15.79 -5.19
C VAL A 123 4.81 17.09 -5.76
N ASP A 124 5.58 18.15 -5.60
CA ASP A 124 5.33 19.48 -6.15
C ASP A 124 6.34 19.76 -7.27
N GLU A 125 5.86 20.22 -8.43
CA GLU A 125 6.68 20.40 -9.62
C GLU A 125 7.81 21.42 -9.43
N ASP A 126 7.50 22.53 -8.77
CA ASP A 126 8.48 23.60 -8.50
C ASP A 126 9.54 23.10 -7.49
N ASP A 127 9.13 22.39 -6.45
CA ASP A 127 10.03 21.86 -5.41
C ASP A 127 10.91 20.73 -5.94
N ILE A 128 10.37 19.85 -6.78
CA ILE A 128 11.13 18.75 -7.41
C ILE A 128 11.95 19.24 -8.60
N GLY A 129 11.49 20.30 -9.27
CA GLY A 129 12.10 20.85 -10.47
C GLY A 129 11.88 20.00 -11.72
N ALA A 130 10.76 19.30 -11.80
CA ALA A 130 10.35 18.50 -12.95
C ALA A 130 8.84 18.50 -13.07
N GLU A 131 8.31 18.63 -14.30
CA GLU A 131 6.89 18.64 -14.61
C GLU A 131 6.25 17.25 -14.37
N ILE A 132 5.00 17.22 -13.92
CA ILE A 132 4.20 16.00 -13.84
C ILE A 132 3.40 15.85 -15.14
N LYS A 133 3.62 14.76 -15.87
CA LYS A 133 2.89 14.43 -17.10
C LYS A 133 2.05 13.19 -16.89
N ALA A 134 0.75 13.35 -16.78
CA ALA A 134 -0.19 12.27 -16.57
C ALA A 134 -0.96 11.94 -17.85
N THR A 135 -1.12 10.64 -18.12
CA THR A 135 -2.05 10.12 -19.12
C THR A 135 -2.60 8.77 -18.66
N MET A 136 -3.78 8.41 -19.11
CA MET A 136 -4.29 7.03 -19.02
C MET A 136 -4.15 6.29 -20.35
N ALA A 137 -3.74 6.98 -21.44
CA ALA A 137 -3.51 6.37 -22.73
C ALA A 137 -2.28 5.47 -22.70
N THR A 138 -2.40 4.30 -23.33
CA THR A 138 -1.34 3.33 -23.48
C THR A 138 -1.39 2.73 -24.88
N HIS A 139 -0.26 2.24 -25.38
CA HIS A 139 -0.26 1.38 -26.54
C HIS A 139 0.20 -0.04 -26.21
N ALA A 140 -0.36 -0.98 -26.96
CA ALA A 140 -0.05 -2.39 -26.82
C ALA A 140 1.33 -2.69 -27.42
N LEU A 141 2.19 -3.32 -26.64
CA LEU A 141 3.50 -3.78 -27.10
C LEU A 141 3.43 -5.18 -27.73
N GLY A 142 2.42 -5.97 -27.39
CA GLY A 142 2.20 -7.32 -27.87
C GLY A 142 1.83 -8.30 -26.78
N ASN A 143 1.51 -9.54 -27.18
CA ASN A 143 1.11 -10.61 -26.27
C ASN A 143 2.34 -11.25 -25.63
N VAL A 144 2.21 -11.62 -24.36
CA VAL A 144 3.20 -12.41 -23.63
C VAL A 144 2.72 -13.85 -23.42
N LYS A 145 3.57 -14.71 -22.85
CA LYS A 145 3.29 -16.15 -22.70
C LYS A 145 2.01 -16.48 -21.91
N THR A 146 1.57 -15.61 -21.02
CA THR A 146 0.32 -15.80 -20.26
C THR A 146 -0.94 -15.55 -21.09
N GLY A 147 -0.81 -14.94 -22.27
CA GLY A 147 -1.89 -14.39 -23.07
C GLY A 147 -2.16 -12.91 -22.80
N ALA A 148 -1.61 -12.35 -21.73
CA ALA A 148 -1.75 -10.92 -21.42
C ALA A 148 -1.11 -10.05 -22.51
N ILE A 149 -1.71 -8.89 -22.75
CA ILE A 149 -1.12 -7.84 -23.61
C ILE A 149 -0.26 -6.93 -22.74
N ALA A 150 1.01 -6.78 -23.08
CA ALA A 150 1.86 -5.78 -22.45
C ALA A 150 1.49 -4.38 -22.94
N HIS A 151 1.24 -3.46 -22.01
CA HIS A 151 0.93 -2.06 -22.26
C HIS A 151 2.03 -1.14 -21.76
N LEU A 152 2.26 -0.03 -22.46
CA LEU A 152 3.20 1.02 -22.06
C LEU A 152 2.49 2.38 -22.13
N ASP A 153 2.65 3.18 -21.09
CA ASP A 153 2.22 4.58 -21.02
C ASP A 153 2.69 5.35 -22.26
N ASP A 154 1.78 6.05 -22.94
CA ASP A 154 2.06 6.73 -24.20
C ASP A 154 3.08 7.87 -24.07
N ILE A 155 3.08 8.57 -22.92
CA ILE A 155 4.07 9.63 -22.65
C ILE A 155 5.45 9.02 -22.41
N ALA A 156 5.51 7.92 -21.62
CA ALA A 156 6.75 7.20 -21.36
C ALA A 156 7.35 6.63 -22.65
N ALA A 157 6.51 6.13 -23.56
CA ALA A 157 6.94 5.58 -24.85
C ALA A 157 7.61 6.62 -25.77
N GLN A 158 7.22 7.88 -25.65
CA GLN A 158 7.76 9.00 -26.43
C GLN A 158 9.02 9.61 -25.79
N ALA A 159 9.37 9.20 -24.57
CA ALA A 159 10.58 9.66 -23.89
C ALA A 159 11.86 9.12 -24.54
N ASP A 160 12.95 9.85 -24.39
CA ASP A 160 14.29 9.39 -24.82
C ASP A 160 14.87 8.37 -23.86
N GLY A 161 14.35 8.32 -22.62
CA GLY A 161 14.67 7.33 -21.62
C GLY A 161 13.67 7.26 -20.50
N ILE A 162 13.61 6.10 -19.80
CA ILE A 162 12.72 5.86 -18.65
C ILE A 162 13.58 5.41 -17.48
N ILE A 163 13.40 6.03 -16.32
CA ILE A 163 13.96 5.57 -15.05
C ILE A 163 12.83 5.00 -14.19
N VAL A 164 12.95 3.72 -13.83
CA VAL A 164 11.93 3.00 -13.09
C VAL A 164 12.24 3.06 -11.60
N LEU A 165 11.50 3.86 -10.83
CA LEU A 165 11.61 3.92 -9.36
C LEU A 165 10.61 2.96 -8.72
N GLY A 166 11.10 2.02 -7.91
CA GLY A 166 10.27 1.01 -7.25
C GLY A 166 10.71 0.72 -5.81
N ARG A 167 9.73 0.42 -4.95
CA ARG A 167 9.98 -0.09 -3.59
C ARG A 167 9.92 -1.60 -3.58
N THR A 168 10.99 -2.25 -3.12
CA THR A 168 11.02 -3.70 -2.95
C THR A 168 10.51 -4.08 -1.57
N LYS A 169 9.40 -4.82 -1.52
CA LYS A 169 8.83 -5.39 -0.30
C LYS A 169 8.09 -6.70 -0.59
N THR A 170 7.85 -7.47 0.47
CA THR A 170 6.95 -8.63 0.38
C THR A 170 5.55 -8.17 -0.07
N HIS A 171 4.95 -8.90 -1.01
CA HIS A 171 3.56 -8.67 -1.37
C HIS A 171 2.67 -9.66 -0.60
N PRO A 172 1.60 -9.20 0.07
CA PRO A 172 0.76 -10.06 0.89
C PRO A 172 0.07 -11.20 0.13
N GLU A 173 -0.18 -11.02 -1.15
CA GLU A 173 -0.79 -12.04 -2.02
C GLU A 173 0.23 -12.99 -2.67
N ASN A 174 1.53 -12.74 -2.47
CA ASN A 174 2.55 -13.46 -3.21
C ASN A 174 2.93 -14.79 -2.58
N ARG A 175 2.34 -15.85 -3.05
CA ARG A 175 2.71 -17.24 -2.73
C ARG A 175 3.90 -17.77 -3.54
N LYS A 176 4.36 -17.04 -4.57
CA LYS A 176 5.39 -17.50 -5.54
C LYS A 176 6.77 -16.85 -5.31
N GLY A 177 6.94 -16.07 -4.24
CA GLY A 177 8.23 -15.47 -3.89
C GLY A 177 8.68 -14.29 -4.75
N ILE A 178 7.79 -13.68 -5.58
CA ILE A 178 8.11 -12.50 -6.38
C ILE A 178 7.87 -11.24 -5.55
N ALA A 179 8.85 -10.33 -5.51
CA ALA A 179 8.72 -9.08 -4.78
C ALA A 179 7.73 -8.11 -5.43
N SER A 180 7.12 -7.25 -4.63
CA SER A 180 6.58 -6.00 -5.16
C SER A 180 7.77 -5.04 -5.33
N GLY A 181 8.29 -4.92 -6.55
CA GLY A 181 9.52 -4.20 -6.87
C GLY A 181 9.51 -3.63 -8.28
N LEU A 182 10.68 -3.62 -8.91
CA LEU A 182 10.88 -3.05 -10.24
C LEU A 182 10.06 -3.75 -11.32
N LEU A 183 10.02 -5.09 -11.32
CA LEU A 183 9.25 -5.85 -12.32
C LEU A 183 7.75 -5.52 -12.24
N LYS A 184 7.19 -5.38 -11.05
CA LYS A 184 5.79 -4.98 -10.88
C LYS A 184 5.55 -3.54 -11.35
N MET A 185 6.49 -2.63 -11.13
CA MET A 185 6.40 -1.25 -11.61
C MET A 185 6.37 -1.20 -13.13
N VAL A 186 7.19 -2.00 -13.81
CA VAL A 186 7.17 -2.11 -15.29
C VAL A 186 5.83 -2.69 -15.78
N THR A 187 5.30 -3.73 -15.11
CA THR A 187 4.07 -4.40 -15.54
C THR A 187 2.82 -3.56 -15.31
N VAL A 188 2.57 -3.21 -14.05
CA VAL A 188 1.32 -2.55 -13.61
C VAL A 188 1.46 -1.03 -13.63
N GLY A 189 2.62 -0.51 -13.20
CA GLY A 189 2.84 0.93 -13.12
C GLY A 189 2.83 1.59 -14.49
N LEU A 190 3.76 1.22 -15.36
CA LEU A 190 3.89 1.72 -16.73
C LEU A 190 2.74 1.24 -17.64
N GLY A 191 2.11 0.11 -17.31
CA GLY A 191 0.95 -0.41 -18.05
C GLY A 191 -0.34 0.35 -17.79
N LYS A 192 -0.38 1.27 -16.81
CA LYS A 192 -1.59 2.01 -16.42
C LYS A 192 -2.75 1.07 -16.09
N GLN A 193 -4.00 1.53 -16.20
CA GLN A 193 -5.17 0.68 -15.97
C GLN A 193 -5.23 -0.50 -16.94
N ALA A 194 -4.96 -0.28 -18.22
CA ALA A 194 -5.04 -1.34 -19.23
C ALA A 194 -4.07 -2.49 -18.91
N GLY A 195 -2.79 -2.18 -18.66
CA GLY A 195 -1.80 -3.20 -18.29
C GLY A 195 -2.07 -3.86 -16.93
N ALA A 196 -2.61 -3.11 -15.98
CA ALA A 196 -3.03 -3.68 -14.70
C ALA A 196 -4.17 -4.71 -14.88
N GLN A 197 -5.19 -4.36 -15.68
CA GLN A 197 -6.30 -5.23 -15.98
C GLN A 197 -5.85 -6.50 -16.72
N GLU A 198 -5.01 -6.37 -17.74
CA GLU A 198 -4.43 -7.50 -18.46
C GLU A 198 -3.64 -8.43 -17.52
N ALA A 199 -2.79 -7.85 -16.67
CA ALA A 199 -1.99 -8.61 -15.72
C ALA A 199 -2.86 -9.40 -14.73
N HIS A 200 -3.92 -8.80 -14.20
CA HIS A 200 -4.85 -9.50 -13.29
C HIS A 200 -5.68 -10.55 -14.02
N THR A 201 -6.22 -10.23 -15.20
CA THR A 201 -7.03 -11.17 -15.99
C THR A 201 -6.28 -12.46 -16.34
N HIS A 202 -4.96 -12.37 -16.56
CA HIS A 202 -4.11 -13.50 -16.98
C HIS A 202 -3.20 -14.01 -15.84
N GLY A 203 -3.49 -13.65 -14.59
CA GLY A 203 -2.67 -13.98 -13.42
C GLY A 203 -1.55 -12.98 -13.19
N LEU A 204 -1.70 -12.13 -12.18
CA LEU A 204 -0.79 -11.03 -11.88
C LEU A 204 0.67 -11.47 -11.81
N TRP A 205 0.97 -12.50 -11.03
CA TRP A 205 2.35 -12.89 -10.75
C TRP A 205 3.03 -13.62 -11.92
N ASP A 206 2.25 -14.28 -12.77
CA ASP A 206 2.77 -14.84 -14.00
C ASP A 206 2.98 -13.72 -15.06
N SER A 207 2.08 -12.73 -15.11
CA SER A 207 2.26 -11.55 -15.98
C SER A 207 3.47 -10.71 -15.58
N VAL A 208 3.72 -10.51 -14.28
CA VAL A 208 4.93 -9.82 -13.76
C VAL A 208 6.23 -10.53 -14.17
N ARG A 209 6.19 -11.82 -14.53
CA ARG A 209 7.35 -12.55 -15.07
C ARG A 209 7.61 -12.28 -16.54
N TYR A 210 6.56 -12.11 -17.34
CA TYR A 210 6.71 -12.09 -18.80
C TYR A 210 6.52 -10.70 -19.42
N VAL A 211 5.69 -9.84 -18.84
CA VAL A 211 5.45 -8.48 -19.36
C VAL A 211 6.72 -7.62 -19.33
N PRO A 212 7.52 -7.60 -18.24
CA PRO A 212 8.72 -6.77 -18.21
C PRO A 212 9.75 -7.11 -19.27
N GLU A 213 9.94 -8.40 -19.59
CA GLU A 213 10.87 -8.84 -20.63
C GLU A 213 10.52 -8.21 -21.99
N LEU A 214 9.24 -8.27 -22.38
CA LEU A 214 8.77 -7.65 -23.62
C LEU A 214 8.85 -6.12 -23.57
N THR A 215 8.46 -5.53 -22.44
CA THR A 215 8.49 -4.07 -22.26
C THR A 215 9.93 -3.55 -22.36
N MET A 216 10.89 -4.19 -21.70
CA MET A 216 12.30 -3.80 -21.76
C MET A 216 12.92 -3.97 -23.14
N ALA A 217 12.45 -4.95 -23.93
CA ALA A 217 12.90 -5.12 -25.30
C ALA A 217 12.41 -4.00 -26.25
N LYS A 218 11.30 -3.30 -25.90
CA LYS A 218 10.65 -2.31 -26.75
C LYS A 218 10.70 -0.87 -26.21
N ALA A 219 10.81 -0.69 -24.90
CA ALA A 219 10.89 0.62 -24.26
C ALA A 219 12.35 1.00 -23.96
N LYS A 220 12.65 2.29 -23.98
CA LYS A 220 13.99 2.82 -23.69
C LYS A 220 14.20 2.94 -22.17
N ILE A 221 14.17 1.85 -21.41
CA ILE A 221 14.49 1.89 -19.99
C ILE A 221 15.99 2.13 -19.82
N LEU A 222 16.38 3.15 -19.06
CA LEU A 222 17.78 3.47 -18.76
C LEU A 222 18.28 2.70 -17.54
N CYS A 223 17.48 2.64 -16.49
CA CYS A 223 17.79 1.88 -15.27
C CYS A 223 16.56 1.71 -14.39
N GLY A 224 16.67 0.82 -13.40
CA GLY A 224 15.82 0.74 -12.24
C GLY A 224 16.48 1.41 -11.02
N VAL A 225 15.67 2.00 -10.16
CA VAL A 225 16.05 2.44 -8.81
C VAL A 225 15.18 1.66 -7.83
N ALA A 226 15.77 0.66 -7.17
CA ALA A 226 15.11 -0.18 -6.19
C ALA A 226 15.41 0.32 -4.78
N VAL A 227 14.38 0.44 -3.94
CA VAL A 227 14.48 0.98 -2.59
C VAL A 227 13.91 0.00 -1.57
N VAL A 228 14.64 -0.24 -0.47
CA VAL A 228 14.18 -0.97 0.70
C VAL A 228 14.04 0.00 1.87
N GLU A 229 12.98 -0.15 2.64
CA GLU A 229 12.67 0.68 3.81
C GLU A 229 12.78 -0.12 5.11
N ASN A 230 13.09 0.57 6.21
CA ASN A 230 12.92 0.03 7.56
C ASN A 230 11.45 0.15 8.03
N GLY A 231 11.16 -0.34 9.23
CA GLY A 231 9.83 -0.28 9.84
C GLY A 231 9.33 1.14 10.17
N PHE A 232 10.19 2.15 10.04
CA PHE A 232 9.83 3.58 10.16
C PHE A 232 9.61 4.25 8.81
N HIS A 233 9.55 3.48 7.73
CA HIS A 233 9.46 4.00 6.36
C HIS A 233 10.62 4.90 5.96
N GLN A 234 11.85 4.53 6.36
CA GLN A 234 13.06 5.23 5.96
C GLN A 234 13.90 4.32 5.05
N PRO A 235 14.48 4.84 3.95
CA PRO A 235 15.31 4.03 3.07
C PRO A 235 16.55 3.49 3.80
N VAL A 236 16.74 2.18 3.77
CA VAL A 236 17.93 1.49 4.28
C VAL A 236 18.86 1.03 3.17
N GLU A 237 18.29 0.76 1.98
CA GLU A 237 19.06 0.38 0.81
C GLU A 237 18.47 1.02 -0.44
N ILE A 238 19.34 1.49 -1.30
CA ILE A 238 19.00 2.00 -2.64
C ILE A 238 19.93 1.31 -3.64
N GLU A 239 19.37 0.71 -4.66
CA GLU A 239 20.13 0.08 -5.72
C GLU A 239 19.78 0.68 -7.07
N VAL A 240 20.82 1.02 -7.87
CA VAL A 240 20.67 1.36 -9.29
C VAL A 240 20.93 0.10 -10.10
N VAL A 241 19.91 -0.35 -10.84
CA VAL A 241 19.89 -1.63 -11.53
C VAL A 241 19.95 -1.42 -13.04
N GLU A 242 20.81 -2.16 -13.73
CA GLU A 242 20.91 -2.08 -15.19
C GLU A 242 19.57 -2.48 -15.87
N PRO A 243 19.27 -1.94 -17.07
CA PRO A 243 17.97 -2.12 -17.75
C PRO A 243 17.85 -3.48 -18.44
N LYS A 244 18.02 -4.55 -17.68
CA LYS A 244 17.89 -5.94 -18.14
C LYS A 244 16.90 -6.68 -17.26
N TYR A 245 16.08 -7.52 -17.87
CA TYR A 245 15.07 -8.31 -17.16
C TYR A 245 15.67 -9.12 -16.00
N ASP A 246 16.75 -9.88 -16.27
CA ASP A 246 17.40 -10.70 -15.24
C ASP A 246 17.97 -9.84 -14.09
N ALA A 247 18.56 -8.69 -14.40
CA ALA A 247 19.07 -7.78 -13.37
C ALA A 247 17.95 -7.22 -12.46
N PHE A 248 16.80 -6.83 -13.03
CA PHE A 248 15.64 -6.40 -12.24
C PHE A 248 15.10 -7.54 -11.38
N LYS A 249 15.00 -8.75 -11.94
CA LYS A 249 14.54 -9.93 -11.23
C LYS A 249 15.48 -10.28 -10.07
N ASP A 250 16.78 -10.35 -10.31
CA ASP A 250 17.79 -10.69 -9.30
C ASP A 250 17.85 -9.62 -8.18
N SER A 251 17.71 -8.33 -8.57
CA SER A 251 17.60 -7.23 -7.60
C SER A 251 16.36 -7.37 -6.74
N ASP A 252 15.18 -7.59 -7.33
CA ASP A 252 13.94 -7.77 -6.59
C ASP A 252 14.01 -8.95 -5.61
N GLU A 253 14.57 -10.10 -6.03
CA GLU A 253 14.74 -11.28 -5.17
C GLU A 253 15.76 -11.06 -4.04
N ARG A 254 16.86 -10.40 -4.33
CA ARG A 254 17.93 -10.12 -3.35
C ARG A 254 17.46 -9.09 -2.32
N LEU A 255 16.88 -7.98 -2.78
CA LEU A 255 16.40 -6.91 -1.92
C LEU A 255 15.21 -7.34 -1.05
N LEU A 256 14.43 -8.33 -1.49
CA LEU A 256 13.40 -8.92 -0.65
C LEU A 256 13.97 -9.55 0.62
N LYS A 257 15.15 -10.20 0.53
CA LYS A 257 15.86 -10.75 1.70
C LYS A 257 16.40 -9.65 2.60
N VAL A 258 16.86 -8.54 2.01
CA VAL A 258 17.29 -7.35 2.77
C VAL A 258 16.09 -6.71 3.50
N ALA A 259 14.91 -6.71 2.91
CA ALA A 259 13.71 -6.14 3.50
C ALA A 259 13.17 -6.94 4.70
N GLN A 260 13.35 -8.26 4.73
CA GLN A 260 12.77 -9.13 5.75
C GLN A 260 13.07 -8.73 7.21
N PRO A 261 14.32 -8.40 7.61
CA PRO A 261 14.64 -8.01 8.99
C PRO A 261 13.99 -6.70 9.43
N HIS A 262 13.58 -5.87 8.46
CA HIS A 262 13.00 -4.54 8.71
C HIS A 262 11.47 -4.55 8.76
N VAL A 263 10.83 -5.70 8.49
CA VAL A 263 9.37 -5.81 8.57
C VAL A 263 8.95 -5.83 10.04
N ALA A 264 8.09 -4.89 10.40
CA ALA A 264 7.39 -4.92 11.68
C ALA A 264 6.28 -5.98 11.64
N ASP A 265 6.10 -6.75 12.72
CA ASP A 265 5.11 -7.81 12.83
C ASP A 265 4.42 -7.77 14.19
N LEU A 266 3.17 -8.27 14.26
CA LEU A 266 2.49 -8.51 15.53
C LEU A 266 2.91 -9.88 16.07
N PRO A 267 3.29 -9.95 17.37
CA PRO A 267 3.77 -11.22 17.97
C PRO A 267 2.65 -12.24 18.21
N PHE A 268 1.40 -11.87 17.95
CA PHE A 268 0.23 -12.67 18.28
C PHE A 268 -0.22 -13.51 17.09
N ARG A 269 -0.53 -14.78 17.35
CA ARG A 269 -1.13 -15.69 16.35
C ARG A 269 -2.64 -15.86 16.52
N GLN A 270 -3.17 -15.47 17.68
CA GLN A 270 -4.61 -15.55 17.99
C GLN A 270 -5.05 -14.30 18.73
N LEU A 271 -6.12 -13.67 18.24
CA LEU A 271 -6.79 -12.55 18.90
C LEU A 271 -8.30 -12.77 18.89
N ASP A 272 -8.97 -12.33 19.94
CA ASP A 272 -10.42 -12.22 19.91
C ASP A 272 -10.84 -11.01 19.07
N LEU A 273 -10.07 -9.90 19.16
CA LEU A 273 -10.33 -8.68 18.42
C LEU A 273 -9.04 -7.95 18.04
N LEU A 274 -8.91 -7.63 16.77
CA LEU A 274 -7.97 -6.64 16.27
C LEU A 274 -8.72 -5.33 15.97
N ILE A 275 -8.29 -4.23 16.59
CA ILE A 275 -8.78 -2.88 16.32
C ILE A 275 -7.77 -2.20 15.40
N VAL A 276 -8.22 -1.75 14.22
CA VAL A 276 -7.43 -1.02 13.23
C VAL A 276 -7.99 0.39 13.14
N ASP A 277 -7.21 1.39 13.55
CA ASP A 277 -7.69 2.77 13.56
C ASP A 277 -7.96 3.28 12.14
N GLU A 278 -7.10 2.93 11.19
CA GLU A 278 -7.16 3.42 9.81
C GLU A 278 -6.88 2.29 8.79
N LEU A 279 -7.74 2.14 7.80
CA LEU A 279 -7.50 1.37 6.58
C LEU A 279 -7.05 2.33 5.47
N GLY A 280 -6.17 1.91 4.57
CA GLY A 280 -5.80 2.79 3.45
C GLY A 280 -5.03 2.13 2.33
N LYS A 281 -5.19 2.69 1.13
CA LYS A 281 -4.44 2.27 -0.06
C LYS A 281 -2.96 2.68 0.01
N ASP A 282 -2.64 3.70 0.80
CA ASP A 282 -1.29 4.11 1.17
C ASP A 282 -0.65 3.13 2.17
N VAL A 283 -1.46 2.42 2.94
CA VAL A 283 -1.02 1.37 3.88
C VAL A 283 -0.71 0.06 3.15
N SER A 284 -1.67 -0.46 2.38
CA SER A 284 -1.53 -1.72 1.62
C SER A 284 -2.38 -1.70 0.35
N GLY A 285 -2.03 -2.56 -0.63
CA GLY A 285 -2.83 -2.76 -1.84
C GLY A 285 -4.23 -3.26 -1.59
N THR A 286 -4.38 -4.05 -0.55
CA THR A 286 -5.64 -4.58 -0.03
C THR A 286 -6.18 -3.76 1.14
N GLY A 287 -5.78 -2.48 1.26
CA GLY A 287 -6.17 -1.58 2.35
C GLY A 287 -5.54 -1.91 3.71
N MET A 288 -5.45 -3.19 4.05
CA MET A 288 -4.72 -3.76 5.18
C MET A 288 -3.75 -4.82 4.66
N ASP A 289 -2.56 -4.95 5.29
CA ASP A 289 -1.57 -5.94 4.88
C ASP A 289 -2.00 -7.36 5.31
N LEU A 290 -2.19 -8.25 4.34
CA LEU A 290 -2.60 -9.64 4.57
C LEU A 290 -1.55 -10.46 5.33
N ASN A 291 -0.28 -10.05 5.34
CA ASN A 291 0.73 -10.68 6.19
C ASN A 291 0.45 -10.43 7.67
N VAL A 292 -0.19 -9.30 8.00
CA VAL A 292 -0.56 -8.93 9.37
C VAL A 292 -1.89 -9.55 9.77
N ILE A 293 -2.94 -9.40 8.93
CA ILE A 293 -4.31 -9.80 9.29
C ILE A 293 -4.67 -11.23 8.90
N GLY A 294 -3.81 -11.90 8.13
CA GLY A 294 -4.04 -13.25 7.59
C GLY A 294 -4.62 -13.27 6.18
N SER A 295 -3.89 -13.86 5.24
CA SER A 295 -4.31 -14.00 3.84
C SER A 295 -5.55 -14.90 3.67
N TRP A 296 -5.88 -15.74 4.66
CA TRP A 296 -7.05 -16.59 4.66
C TRP A 296 -8.37 -15.80 4.60
N ARG A 297 -8.38 -14.56 5.09
CA ARG A 297 -9.57 -13.68 5.03
C ARG A 297 -9.98 -13.36 3.60
N MET A 298 -9.02 -13.32 2.69
CA MET A 298 -9.26 -13.11 1.26
C MET A 298 -9.37 -14.45 0.51
N ASN A 299 -8.42 -15.35 0.74
CA ASN A 299 -8.24 -16.56 -0.08
C ASN A 299 -8.88 -17.82 0.53
N GLY A 300 -9.48 -17.72 1.72
CA GLY A 300 -9.93 -18.88 2.47
C GLY A 300 -8.77 -19.74 3.02
N GLY A 301 -9.07 -20.89 3.57
CA GLY A 301 -8.10 -21.82 4.14
C GLY A 301 -8.02 -21.75 5.66
N LYS A 302 -6.91 -22.23 6.24
CA LYS A 302 -6.70 -22.26 7.68
C LYS A 302 -6.49 -20.84 8.21
N PRO A 303 -7.22 -20.39 9.26
CA PRO A 303 -6.98 -19.11 9.92
C PRO A 303 -5.58 -19.06 10.53
N GLU A 304 -4.69 -18.25 9.90
CA GLU A 304 -3.35 -18.00 10.43
C GLU A 304 -2.81 -16.66 9.90
N PRO A 305 -2.59 -15.66 10.79
CA PRO A 305 -3.04 -15.65 12.19
C PRO A 305 -4.57 -15.74 12.30
N ASP A 306 -5.08 -16.30 13.42
CA ASP A 306 -6.50 -16.39 13.72
C ASP A 306 -6.93 -15.15 14.53
N PHE A 307 -7.27 -14.06 13.86
CA PHE A 307 -7.89 -12.89 14.44
C PHE A 307 -9.41 -13.02 14.22
N ARG A 308 -10.13 -13.45 15.27
CA ARG A 308 -11.55 -13.80 15.19
C ARG A 308 -12.42 -12.67 14.66
N ARG A 309 -12.16 -11.44 15.13
CA ARG A 309 -12.83 -10.22 14.65
C ARG A 309 -11.81 -9.15 14.34
N ILE A 310 -12.09 -8.40 13.29
CA ILE A 310 -11.37 -7.17 12.95
C ILE A 310 -12.39 -6.04 12.88
N VAL A 311 -12.12 -4.94 13.57
CA VAL A 311 -12.86 -3.69 13.45
C VAL A 311 -11.96 -2.62 12.83
N VAL A 312 -12.45 -1.93 11.80
CA VAL A 312 -11.78 -0.80 11.15
C VAL A 312 -12.55 0.47 11.48
N LEU A 313 -11.87 1.48 12.05
CA LEU A 313 -12.55 2.67 12.57
C LEU A 313 -12.66 3.81 11.55
N SER A 314 -11.69 3.97 10.65
CA SER A 314 -11.68 5.04 9.66
C SER A 314 -10.89 4.68 8.40
N LEU A 315 -10.99 5.53 7.40
CA LEU A 315 -10.20 5.48 6.17
C LEU A 315 -9.10 6.55 6.24
N THR A 316 -7.88 6.22 5.74
CA THR A 316 -6.82 7.22 5.64
C THR A 316 -7.22 8.33 4.65
N HIS A 317 -6.82 9.56 4.94
CA HIS A 317 -7.06 10.70 4.05
C HIS A 317 -6.39 10.51 2.67
N ALA A 318 -5.21 9.86 2.65
CA ALA A 318 -4.45 9.59 1.42
C ALA A 318 -5.14 8.58 0.47
N SER A 319 -6.11 7.80 0.98
CA SER A 319 -6.87 6.85 0.16
C SER A 319 -7.90 7.51 -0.76
N LEU A 320 -8.23 8.81 -0.56
CA LEU A 320 -9.18 9.53 -1.41
C LEU A 320 -10.53 8.82 -1.60
N GLY A 321 -11.06 8.26 -0.52
CA GLY A 321 -12.31 7.50 -0.55
C GLY A 321 -12.16 6.04 -0.98
N ASN A 322 -10.99 5.61 -1.48
CA ASN A 322 -10.77 4.22 -1.87
C ASN A 322 -10.70 3.30 -0.65
N GLY A 323 -11.81 2.66 -0.31
CA GLY A 323 -11.96 1.76 0.81
C GLY A 323 -11.77 0.27 0.47
N LEU A 324 -11.07 -0.05 -0.64
CA LEU A 324 -10.79 -1.44 -1.00
C LEU A 324 -10.06 -2.17 0.13
N GLY A 325 -10.55 -3.35 0.48
CA GLY A 325 -10.09 -4.17 1.60
C GLY A 325 -10.95 -4.06 2.85
N ILE A 326 -11.92 -3.13 2.90
CA ILE A 326 -12.82 -3.03 4.06
C ILE A 326 -13.62 -4.31 4.30
N GLY A 327 -13.95 -5.06 3.27
CA GLY A 327 -14.67 -6.34 3.39
C GLY A 327 -13.86 -7.48 4.02
N LEU A 328 -12.57 -7.25 4.34
CA LEU A 328 -11.75 -8.16 5.16
C LEU A 328 -11.96 -7.94 6.67
N ALA A 329 -12.60 -6.84 7.05
CA ALA A 329 -13.03 -6.57 8.42
C ALA A 329 -14.43 -7.16 8.69
N ASP A 330 -14.74 -7.37 9.96
CA ASP A 330 -16.05 -7.85 10.41
C ASP A 330 -16.97 -6.67 10.81
N PHE A 331 -16.37 -5.58 11.29
CA PHE A 331 -17.06 -4.37 11.76
C PHE A 331 -16.37 -3.11 11.29
N THR A 332 -17.16 -2.06 11.14
CA THR A 332 -16.67 -0.70 10.87
C THR A 332 -17.54 0.35 11.57
N THR A 333 -17.30 1.61 11.31
CA THR A 333 -18.02 2.74 11.90
C THR A 333 -18.74 3.56 10.82
N ARG A 334 -19.72 4.36 11.27
CA ARG A 334 -20.36 5.34 10.40
C ARG A 334 -19.34 6.31 9.79
N ARG A 335 -18.33 6.72 10.56
CA ARG A 335 -17.26 7.60 10.09
C ARG A 335 -16.53 7.01 8.88
N PHE A 336 -16.22 5.72 8.90
CA PHE A 336 -15.62 5.05 7.73
C PHE A 336 -16.54 5.12 6.51
N VAL A 337 -17.84 4.81 6.71
CA VAL A 337 -18.83 4.84 5.61
C VAL A 337 -18.96 6.23 5.00
N ASP A 338 -18.91 7.28 5.83
CA ASP A 338 -18.97 8.67 5.36
C ASP A 338 -17.74 9.09 4.54
N GLN A 339 -16.60 8.42 4.74
CA GLN A 339 -15.36 8.62 3.98
C GLN A 339 -15.26 7.76 2.73
N PHE A 340 -16.06 6.69 2.63
CA PHE A 340 -15.99 5.70 1.56
C PHE A 340 -16.59 6.23 0.25
N ASP A 341 -15.82 6.18 -0.83
CA ASP A 341 -16.27 6.46 -2.20
C ASP A 341 -16.39 5.16 -2.99
N ALA A 342 -17.63 4.81 -3.35
CA ALA A 342 -17.93 3.57 -4.04
C ALA A 342 -17.36 3.54 -5.46
N GLU A 343 -17.43 4.66 -6.20
CA GLU A 343 -16.96 4.71 -7.60
C GLU A 343 -15.46 4.46 -7.66
N VAL A 344 -14.69 5.19 -6.86
CA VAL A 344 -13.23 5.02 -6.78
C VAL A 344 -12.84 3.61 -6.32
N THR A 345 -13.56 3.09 -5.32
CA THR A 345 -13.31 1.74 -4.78
C THR A 345 -13.62 0.66 -5.82
N TYR A 346 -14.76 0.75 -6.51
CA TYR A 346 -15.19 -0.28 -7.46
C TYR A 346 -14.35 -0.27 -8.73
N VAL A 347 -13.93 0.88 -9.25
CA VAL A 347 -12.98 0.93 -10.37
C VAL A 347 -11.69 0.20 -10.01
N ASN A 348 -11.15 0.45 -8.81
CA ASN A 348 -9.94 -0.24 -8.37
C ASN A 348 -10.17 -1.75 -8.17
N LEU A 349 -11.29 -2.16 -7.55
CA LEU A 349 -11.65 -3.56 -7.37
C LEU A 349 -11.74 -4.29 -8.71
N LEU A 350 -12.57 -3.76 -9.63
CA LEU A 350 -12.84 -4.41 -10.91
C LEU A 350 -11.60 -4.50 -11.81
N THR A 351 -10.68 -3.52 -11.72
CA THR A 351 -9.39 -3.60 -12.41
C THR A 351 -8.48 -4.69 -11.84
N ALA A 352 -8.58 -4.95 -10.53
CA ALA A 352 -7.73 -5.90 -9.83
C ALA A 352 -8.35 -7.30 -9.70
N THR A 353 -9.55 -7.54 -10.22
CA THR A 353 -10.25 -8.83 -10.10
C THR A 353 -9.65 -9.84 -11.08
N GLU A 354 -9.22 -10.99 -10.57
CA GLU A 354 -8.82 -12.14 -11.36
C GLU A 354 -10.08 -12.98 -11.68
N PRO A 355 -10.22 -13.54 -12.91
CA PRO A 355 -11.42 -14.29 -13.31
C PRO A 355 -11.75 -15.48 -12.40
N ASP A 356 -10.72 -16.13 -11.88
CA ASP A 356 -10.84 -17.31 -11.01
C ASP A 356 -10.95 -16.99 -9.52
N VAL A 357 -10.77 -15.71 -9.15
CA VAL A 357 -10.77 -15.24 -7.76
C VAL A 357 -11.78 -14.10 -7.64
N MET A 358 -13.00 -14.43 -7.26
CA MET A 358 -14.04 -13.41 -7.03
C MET A 358 -13.79 -12.66 -5.71
N ASN A 359 -12.88 -11.68 -5.75
CA ASN A 359 -12.53 -10.86 -4.60
C ASN A 359 -13.50 -9.68 -4.38
N THR A 360 -14.72 -9.74 -4.91
CA THR A 360 -15.74 -8.69 -4.70
C THR A 360 -16.02 -8.41 -3.23
N LYS A 361 -15.73 -9.38 -2.35
CA LYS A 361 -15.83 -9.21 -0.90
C LYS A 361 -15.00 -8.06 -0.35
N GLU A 362 -13.87 -7.74 -0.97
CA GLU A 362 -12.97 -6.69 -0.48
C GLU A 362 -13.60 -5.29 -0.46
N ALA A 363 -14.63 -5.05 -1.28
CA ALA A 363 -15.36 -3.78 -1.31
C ALA A 363 -16.71 -3.84 -0.57
N LEU A 364 -17.09 -4.98 0.03
CA LEU A 364 -18.32 -5.07 0.80
C LEU A 364 -18.18 -4.36 2.13
N LEU A 365 -19.12 -3.48 2.44
CA LEU A 365 -19.16 -2.83 3.75
C LEU A 365 -19.56 -3.85 4.83
N PRO A 366 -18.75 -4.01 5.90
CA PRO A 366 -19.10 -4.84 7.04
C PRO A 366 -20.17 -4.15 7.92
N LEU A 367 -20.50 -4.78 9.06
CA LEU A 367 -21.44 -4.20 10.01
C LEU A 367 -20.94 -2.83 10.51
N ALA A 368 -21.63 -1.75 10.12
CA ALA A 368 -21.27 -0.38 10.46
C ALA A 368 -22.05 0.13 11.67
N LEU A 369 -21.37 0.47 12.76
CA LEU A 369 -21.96 0.99 13.99
C LEU A 369 -21.78 2.51 14.08
N ALA A 370 -22.56 3.14 14.97
CA ALA A 370 -22.62 4.59 15.07
C ALA A 370 -21.29 5.24 15.52
N SER A 371 -20.55 4.56 16.41
CA SER A 371 -19.30 5.08 16.99
C SER A 371 -18.23 4.00 17.11
N ASP A 372 -16.98 4.43 17.36
CA ASP A 372 -15.86 3.53 17.64
C ASP A 372 -16.16 2.64 18.84
N LYS A 373 -16.73 3.21 19.92
CA LYS A 373 -17.11 2.48 21.12
C LYS A 373 -18.11 1.38 20.83
N ASP A 374 -19.16 1.68 20.05
CA ASP A 374 -20.18 0.70 19.70
C ASP A 374 -19.61 -0.42 18.83
N ALA A 375 -18.80 -0.06 17.84
CA ALA A 375 -18.17 -1.03 16.94
C ALA A 375 -17.23 -1.99 17.69
N ILE A 376 -16.36 -1.46 18.55
CA ILE A 376 -15.42 -2.24 19.37
C ILE A 376 -16.16 -3.14 20.36
N ALA A 377 -17.12 -2.59 21.11
CA ALA A 377 -17.84 -3.33 22.15
C ALA A 377 -18.74 -4.44 21.56
N THR A 378 -19.38 -4.19 20.40
CA THR A 378 -20.20 -5.19 19.70
C THR A 378 -19.34 -6.27 19.03
N ALA A 379 -18.21 -5.88 18.41
CA ALA A 379 -17.27 -6.83 17.84
C ALA A 379 -16.72 -7.78 18.91
N LEU A 380 -16.35 -7.24 20.07
CA LEU A 380 -15.84 -8.02 21.19
C LEU A 380 -16.90 -8.96 21.76
N TYR A 381 -18.14 -8.52 21.89
CA TYR A 381 -19.25 -9.39 22.29
C TYR A 381 -19.42 -10.61 21.36
N SER A 382 -19.23 -10.39 20.05
CA SER A 382 -19.38 -11.45 19.03
C SER A 382 -18.16 -12.39 18.93
N SER A 383 -17.07 -12.14 19.65
CA SER A 383 -15.80 -12.87 19.50
C SER A 383 -15.65 -14.08 20.44
N LEU A 384 -16.55 -14.29 21.40
CA LEU A 384 -16.47 -15.36 22.39
C LEU A 384 -15.14 -15.33 23.16
N ALA A 385 -15.02 -14.38 24.09
CA ALA A 385 -13.82 -14.20 24.92
C ALA A 385 -13.41 -15.48 25.66
N SER A 386 -12.10 -15.70 25.79
CA SER A 386 -11.52 -16.80 26.56
C SER A 386 -11.77 -16.61 28.07
N ALA A 387 -11.63 -17.70 28.84
CA ALA A 387 -11.74 -17.66 30.31
C ALA A 387 -10.68 -16.77 30.96
N GLU A 388 -9.54 -16.52 30.29
CA GLU A 388 -8.43 -15.68 30.76
C GLU A 388 -8.64 -14.18 30.46
N GLY A 389 -9.78 -13.83 29.93
CA GLY A 389 -10.13 -12.48 29.50
C GLY A 389 -9.89 -12.26 28.01
N PRO A 390 -10.43 -11.14 27.46
CA PRO A 390 -10.40 -10.88 26.03
C PRO A 390 -8.99 -10.52 25.54
N ARG A 391 -8.60 -11.18 24.45
CA ARG A 391 -7.32 -11.00 23.76
C ARG A 391 -7.47 -9.93 22.69
N VAL A 392 -7.27 -8.67 23.08
CA VAL A 392 -7.49 -7.50 22.22
C VAL A 392 -6.18 -6.81 21.89
N CYS A 393 -5.96 -6.55 20.62
CA CYS A 393 -4.87 -5.71 20.12
C CYS A 393 -5.44 -4.53 19.34
N ARG A 394 -4.89 -3.32 19.52
CA ARG A 394 -5.19 -2.14 18.71
C ARG A 394 -3.93 -1.66 18.04
N ILE A 395 -4.01 -1.40 16.76
CA ILE A 395 -2.94 -0.83 15.93
C ILE A 395 -3.45 0.43 15.22
N ARG A 396 -2.55 1.34 14.90
CA ARG A 396 -2.92 2.47 14.05
C ARG A 396 -3.36 1.98 12.66
N ASN A 397 -2.48 1.25 11.99
CA ASN A 397 -2.77 0.53 10.75
C ASN A 397 -1.71 -0.58 10.56
N THR A 398 -1.87 -1.42 9.55
CA THR A 398 -0.98 -2.57 9.34
C THR A 398 0.43 -2.23 8.86
N SER A 399 0.74 -0.97 8.54
CA SER A 399 2.09 -0.51 8.21
C SER A 399 2.80 0.20 9.37
N ARG A 400 2.08 0.49 10.47
CA ARG A 400 2.60 1.19 11.65
C ARG A 400 2.43 0.30 12.87
N LEU A 401 3.38 -0.65 13.02
CA LEU A 401 3.41 -1.62 14.10
C LEU A 401 4.54 -1.35 15.11
N ASP A 402 5.22 -0.22 14.99
CA ASP A 402 6.21 0.28 15.95
C ASP A 402 5.57 0.60 17.30
N GLU A 403 4.28 0.92 17.33
CA GLU A 403 3.48 1.13 18.53
C GLU A 403 2.11 0.46 18.39
N PHE A 404 1.68 -0.25 19.43
CA PHE A 404 0.36 -0.86 19.50
C PHE A 404 -0.11 -1.00 20.95
N TRP A 405 -1.40 -1.30 21.15
CA TRP A 405 -1.99 -1.46 22.48
C TRP A 405 -2.52 -2.88 22.63
N VAL A 406 -2.37 -3.43 23.84
CA VAL A 406 -2.83 -4.80 24.14
C VAL A 406 -3.62 -4.87 25.44
N SER A 407 -4.59 -5.78 25.50
CA SER A 407 -5.26 -6.15 26.73
C SER A 407 -4.34 -6.93 27.68
N PRO A 408 -4.61 -6.98 29.01
CA PRO A 408 -3.79 -7.70 29.98
C PRO A 408 -3.55 -9.16 29.61
N ALA A 409 -4.52 -9.85 28.99
CA ALA A 409 -4.41 -11.24 28.56
C ALA A 409 -3.23 -11.50 27.58
N LEU A 410 -2.76 -10.47 26.88
CA LEU A 410 -1.67 -10.58 25.90
C LEU A 410 -0.29 -10.23 26.47
N LEU A 411 -0.23 -9.59 27.65
CA LEU A 411 1.05 -9.11 28.20
C LEU A 411 2.04 -10.26 28.48
N GLY A 412 1.54 -11.42 28.91
CA GLY A 412 2.38 -12.59 29.16
C GLY A 412 3.06 -13.14 27.91
N GLU A 413 2.46 -12.99 26.72
CA GLU A 413 3.01 -13.46 25.46
C GLU A 413 4.16 -12.59 24.93
N LEU A 414 4.21 -11.32 25.33
CA LEU A 414 5.34 -10.45 25.01
C LEU A 414 6.61 -10.90 25.72
N GLY A 415 6.46 -11.55 26.88
CA GLY A 415 7.51 -12.26 27.61
C GLY A 415 8.73 -11.40 27.91
N SER A 416 9.89 -12.07 27.96
CA SER A 416 11.20 -11.44 28.08
C SER A 416 11.81 -11.03 26.73
N ASN A 417 11.02 -10.99 25.66
CA ASN A 417 11.49 -10.59 24.33
C ASN A 417 11.81 -9.10 24.32
N SER A 418 13.09 -8.76 24.31
CA SER A 418 13.60 -7.39 24.34
C SER A 418 13.15 -6.53 23.16
N LYS A 419 12.55 -7.14 22.13
CA LYS A 419 11.94 -6.43 21.00
C LYS A 419 10.71 -5.59 21.42
N PHE A 420 10.02 -5.99 22.50
CA PHE A 420 8.80 -5.34 22.96
C PHE A 420 8.96 -4.70 24.34
N LYS A 421 8.63 -3.43 24.45
CA LYS A 421 8.65 -2.67 25.70
C LYS A 421 7.24 -2.25 26.08
N VAL A 422 6.82 -2.62 27.29
CA VAL A 422 5.57 -2.12 27.88
C VAL A 422 5.81 -0.68 28.35
N GLU A 423 5.13 0.29 27.75
CA GLU A 423 5.32 1.72 28.03
C GLU A 423 4.27 2.31 28.97
N SER A 424 3.14 1.63 29.19
CA SER A 424 2.12 2.10 30.11
C SER A 424 1.48 0.94 30.88
N GLN A 425 0.97 1.25 32.08
CA GLN A 425 0.02 0.35 32.72
C GLN A 425 -1.28 0.28 31.91
N PRO A 426 -2.01 -0.85 31.96
CA PRO A 426 -3.31 -0.97 31.31
C PRO A 426 -4.28 0.12 31.78
N ALA A 427 -4.88 0.86 30.83
CA ALA A 427 -5.85 1.90 31.09
C ALA A 427 -7.05 1.77 30.13
N LEU A 428 -8.23 2.19 30.57
CA LEU A 428 -9.42 2.19 29.71
C LEU A 428 -9.22 3.13 28.52
N LEU A 429 -9.70 2.72 27.36
CA LEU A 429 -9.75 3.57 26.18
C LEU A 429 -10.63 4.80 26.46
N LYS A 430 -10.15 5.97 26.07
CA LYS A 430 -10.88 7.23 26.24
C LYS A 430 -11.63 7.55 24.97
N PHE A 431 -12.93 7.66 25.06
CA PHE A 431 -13.81 8.06 23.96
C PHE A 431 -14.28 9.50 24.18
N ASN A 432 -14.42 10.26 23.12
CA ASN A 432 -15.03 11.59 23.15
C ASN A 432 -16.55 11.51 23.35
N ASN A 433 -17.23 12.66 23.37
CA ASN A 433 -18.69 12.72 23.58
C ASN A 433 -19.52 12.02 22.48
N GLN A 434 -18.92 11.77 21.32
CA GLN A 434 -19.55 11.05 20.22
C GLN A 434 -19.22 9.54 20.25
N GLY A 435 -18.46 9.08 21.23
CA GLY A 435 -18.04 7.69 21.35
C GLY A 435 -16.85 7.32 20.47
N ASN A 436 -16.09 8.29 19.95
CA ASN A 436 -14.94 8.04 19.09
C ASN A 436 -13.61 8.17 19.86
N LEU A 437 -12.59 7.42 19.43
CA LEU A 437 -11.24 7.41 20.02
C LEU A 437 -10.42 8.65 19.64
N PHE A 438 -10.73 9.28 18.49
CA PHE A 438 -10.04 10.46 17.95
C PHE A 438 -10.95 11.26 17.01
#